data_f91af067c419e9edf58a836babcc51eb
#
_entry.id   f91af067c419e9edf58a836babcc51eb
#
_cell.length_a   1.000
_cell.length_b   1.000
_cell.length_c   1.000
_cell.angle_alpha   90.00
_cell.angle_beta   90.00
_cell.angle_gamma   90.00
#
_symmetry.space_group_name_H-M   'P 1'
#
loop_
_entity.id
_entity.type
_entity.pdbx_description
1 polymer ?
#
loop_
_entity_poly.entity_id
_entity_poly.type
_entity_poly.pdbx_seq_one_letter_code
_entity_poly.pdbx_strand_id
1 'polypeptide(L)'
;VLIPLKKERATLEKKIKAKETEFAQLERNMIALRSGKFVIRSGQSLIISEIDSSNKEDVKSQIEEIIINANRNTHKIVKPKRKEIENILLLRKNHIEEMQNTILKGGNWVINIKSVRNVLMGDNFVYAFPEIKENKIIVRKGEKITKIDFKEKDFNKKDFGDKVNVLLSSSLAERKRR
;
A
#
# COMPACT_ATOMS: atom_id res chain seq x y z
N VAL A 1 40.83 33.02 -5.72
CA VAL A 1 39.51 33.57 -5.26
C VAL A 1 38.37 33.21 -6.21
N LEU A 2 38.58 33.10 -7.55
CA LEU A 2 37.51 32.82 -8.53
C LEU A 2 37.02 31.34 -8.56
N ILE A 3 37.89 30.39 -8.21
CA ILE A 3 37.57 28.94 -8.28
C ILE A 3 36.57 28.53 -7.18
N PRO A 4 36.69 28.90 -5.90
CA PRO A 4 35.73 28.56 -4.88
C PRO A 4 34.34 29.17 -5.15
N LEU A 5 34.28 30.43 -5.62
CA LEU A 5 33.03 31.10 -5.98
C LEU A 5 32.26 30.38 -7.12
N LYS A 6 32.99 29.88 -8.14
CA LYS A 6 32.37 29.08 -9.21
C LYS A 6 31.80 27.76 -8.70
N LYS A 7 32.49 27.05 -7.79
CA LYS A 7 32.00 25.85 -7.14
C LYS A 7 30.77 26.08 -6.29
N GLU A 8 30.79 27.13 -5.51
CA GLU A 8 29.67 27.52 -4.65
C GLU A 8 28.42 27.85 -5.50
N ARG A 9 28.62 28.68 -6.56
CA ARG A 9 27.55 28.97 -7.51
C ARG A 9 26.92 27.70 -8.12
N ALA A 10 27.75 26.77 -8.62
CA ALA A 10 27.27 25.52 -9.21
C ALA A 10 26.53 24.66 -8.18
N THR A 11 26.93 24.66 -6.92
CA THR A 11 26.26 23.97 -5.83
C THR A 11 24.90 24.60 -5.51
N LEU A 12 24.85 25.94 -5.48
CA LEU A 12 23.60 26.68 -5.26
C LEU A 12 22.63 26.49 -6.42
N GLU A 13 23.09 26.55 -7.67
CA GLU A 13 22.25 26.27 -8.85
C GLU A 13 21.64 24.86 -8.82
N LYS A 14 22.42 23.85 -8.40
CA LYS A 14 21.89 22.48 -8.21
C LYS A 14 20.84 22.41 -7.09
N LYS A 15 21.08 23.11 -5.96
CA LYS A 15 20.12 23.17 -4.86
C LYS A 15 18.84 23.90 -5.26
N ILE A 16 18.92 24.99 -5.99
CA ILE A 16 17.76 25.72 -6.52
C ILE A 16 16.94 24.82 -7.43
N LYS A 17 17.57 24.16 -8.40
CA LYS A 17 16.89 23.25 -9.33
C LYS A 17 16.21 22.06 -8.61
N ALA A 18 16.85 21.54 -7.57
CA ALA A 18 16.26 20.48 -6.74
C ALA A 18 15.02 21.00 -5.98
N LYS A 19 15.10 22.22 -5.43
CA LYS A 19 13.98 22.84 -4.72
C LYS A 19 12.83 23.23 -5.65
N GLU A 20 13.10 23.70 -6.84
CA GLU A 20 12.08 23.96 -7.86
C GLU A 20 11.33 22.70 -8.26
N THR A 21 12.03 21.57 -8.43
CA THR A 21 11.38 20.28 -8.71
C THR A 21 10.53 19.76 -7.54
N GLU A 22 11.02 19.95 -6.31
CA GLU A 22 10.27 19.62 -5.09
C GLU A 22 9.01 20.50 -4.98
N PHE A 23 9.14 21.78 -5.21
CA PHE A 23 8.03 22.73 -5.17
C PHE A 23 6.95 22.41 -6.23
N ALA A 24 7.35 22.16 -7.47
CA ALA A 24 6.45 21.74 -8.53
C ALA A 24 5.73 20.42 -8.23
N GLN A 25 6.37 19.51 -7.48
CA GLN A 25 5.74 18.28 -7.03
C GLN A 25 4.72 18.53 -5.91
N LEU A 26 5.05 19.40 -4.96
CA LEU A 26 4.13 19.80 -3.89
C LEU A 26 2.90 20.50 -4.43
N GLU A 27 3.08 21.42 -5.38
CA GLU A 27 1.99 22.13 -6.04
C GLU A 27 1.04 21.16 -6.78
N ARG A 28 1.60 20.22 -7.53
CA ARG A 28 0.81 19.14 -8.18
C ARG A 28 0.03 18.31 -7.16
N ASN A 29 0.66 17.96 -6.04
CA ASN A 29 0.00 17.22 -4.98
C ASN A 29 -1.14 18.02 -4.33
N MET A 30 -0.95 19.34 -4.13
CA MET A 30 -2.00 20.22 -3.61
C MET A 30 -3.19 20.33 -4.56
N ILE A 31 -2.93 20.50 -5.86
CA ILE A 31 -3.99 20.54 -6.88
C ILE A 31 -4.75 19.21 -6.91
N ALA A 32 -4.04 18.08 -6.81
CA ALA A 32 -4.64 16.76 -6.79
C ALA A 32 -5.45 16.50 -5.51
N LEU A 33 -4.99 16.98 -4.34
CA LEU A 33 -5.73 16.95 -3.09
C LEU A 33 -7.08 17.70 -3.22
N ARG A 34 -7.04 18.89 -3.81
CA ARG A 34 -8.25 19.70 -4.05
C ARG A 34 -9.20 19.05 -5.06
N SER A 35 -8.67 18.38 -6.07
CA SER A 35 -9.45 17.76 -7.14
C SER A 35 -9.85 16.30 -6.87
N GLY A 36 -9.39 15.69 -5.77
CA GLY A 36 -9.69 14.30 -5.41
C GLY A 36 -9.12 13.25 -6.39
N LYS A 37 -8.14 13.60 -7.21
CA LYS A 37 -7.60 12.77 -8.31
C LYS A 37 -6.54 11.75 -7.91
N PHE A 38 -6.43 11.40 -6.62
CA PHE A 38 -5.57 10.29 -6.24
C PHE A 38 -6.17 8.96 -6.68
N VAL A 39 -5.37 8.16 -7.38
CA VAL A 39 -5.74 6.81 -7.80
C VAL A 39 -5.33 5.76 -6.76
N ILE A 40 -4.31 6.07 -5.95
CA ILE A 40 -3.88 5.25 -4.80
C ILE A 40 -3.64 6.19 -3.63
N ARG A 41 -4.15 5.80 -2.45
CA ARG A 41 -3.95 6.55 -1.20
C ARG A 41 -2.77 5.98 -0.42
N SER A 42 -2.13 6.82 0.41
CA SER A 42 -1.13 6.37 1.38
C SER A 42 -1.69 5.27 2.28
N GLY A 43 -0.94 4.19 2.49
CA GLY A 43 -1.38 3.02 3.25
C GLY A 43 -2.32 2.07 2.50
N GLN A 44 -2.75 2.40 1.29
CA GLN A 44 -3.61 1.52 0.49
C GLN A 44 -2.84 0.28 0.04
N SER A 45 -3.49 -0.88 0.17
CA SER A 45 -2.97 -2.17 -0.31
C SER A 45 -2.94 -2.20 -1.83
N LEU A 46 -1.80 -2.56 -2.38
CA LEU A 46 -1.58 -2.79 -3.82
C LEU A 46 -1.80 -4.25 -4.19
N ILE A 47 -1.40 -5.14 -3.28
CA ILE A 47 -1.67 -6.57 -3.33
C ILE A 47 -1.69 -7.15 -1.92
N ILE A 48 -2.50 -8.17 -1.71
CA ILE A 48 -2.48 -9.04 -0.52
C ILE A 48 -2.34 -10.47 -1.05
N SER A 49 -1.37 -11.20 -0.54
CA SER A 49 -1.11 -12.58 -0.94
C SER A 49 -0.72 -13.43 0.27
N GLU A 50 -1.09 -14.68 0.24
CA GLU A 50 -0.64 -15.68 1.18
C GLU A 50 0.65 -16.32 0.67
N ILE A 51 1.53 -16.68 1.58
CA ILE A 51 2.75 -17.43 1.31
C ILE A 51 2.92 -18.52 2.35
N ASP A 52 3.15 -19.74 1.85
CA ASP A 52 3.49 -20.90 2.66
C ASP A 52 4.99 -21.14 2.59
N SER A 53 5.65 -21.14 3.74
CA SER A 53 7.09 -21.39 3.85
C SER A 53 7.44 -22.85 4.08
N SER A 54 6.53 -23.78 3.81
CA SER A 54 6.77 -25.23 3.93
C SER A 54 7.94 -25.67 3.06
N ASN A 55 8.11 -25.06 1.88
CA ASN A 55 9.27 -25.26 1.01
C ASN A 55 10.11 -23.99 0.96
N LYS A 56 11.25 -23.99 1.66
CA LYS A 56 12.15 -22.82 1.75
C LYS A 56 12.77 -22.42 0.42
N GLU A 57 12.95 -23.36 -0.50
CA GLU A 57 13.56 -23.09 -1.81
C GLU A 57 12.62 -22.25 -2.69
N ASP A 58 11.31 -22.37 -2.52
CA ASP A 58 10.31 -21.65 -3.28
C ASP A 58 9.99 -20.26 -2.73
N VAL A 59 10.35 -19.95 -1.47
CA VAL A 59 9.99 -18.68 -0.82
C VAL A 59 10.46 -17.48 -1.63
N LYS A 60 11.67 -17.53 -2.16
CA LYS A 60 12.22 -16.42 -2.94
C LYS A 60 11.44 -16.19 -4.23
N SER A 61 11.14 -17.25 -4.96
CA SER A 61 10.37 -17.17 -6.21
C SER A 61 8.94 -16.69 -5.97
N GLN A 62 8.29 -17.15 -4.89
CA GLN A 62 6.96 -16.69 -4.50
C GLN A 62 6.95 -15.18 -4.15
N ILE A 63 7.96 -14.69 -3.44
CA ILE A 63 8.09 -13.26 -3.13
C ILE A 63 8.29 -12.45 -4.42
N GLU A 64 9.15 -12.89 -5.32
CA GLU A 64 9.37 -12.24 -6.61
C GLU A 64 8.07 -12.17 -7.42
N GLU A 65 7.31 -13.26 -7.48
CA GLU A 65 6.01 -13.31 -8.15
C GLU A 65 5.00 -12.33 -7.53
N ILE A 66 4.93 -12.23 -6.20
CA ILE A 66 4.07 -11.28 -5.49
C ILE A 66 4.45 -9.84 -5.87
N ILE A 67 5.75 -9.52 -5.94
CA ILE A 67 6.23 -8.20 -6.32
C ILE A 67 5.89 -7.89 -7.78
N ILE A 68 6.06 -8.84 -8.70
CA ILE A 68 5.70 -8.70 -10.12
C ILE A 68 4.20 -8.46 -10.26
N ASN A 69 3.38 -9.21 -9.54
CA ASN A 69 1.92 -9.06 -9.57
C ASN A 69 1.49 -7.71 -8.96
N ALA A 70 2.14 -7.26 -7.88
CA ALA A 70 1.93 -5.93 -7.30
C ALA A 70 2.27 -4.83 -8.30
N ASN A 71 3.41 -4.94 -9.00
CA ASN A 71 3.81 -3.99 -10.03
C ASN A 71 2.80 -3.94 -11.18
N ARG A 72 2.35 -5.09 -11.67
CA ARG A 72 1.35 -5.20 -12.74
C ARG A 72 0.02 -4.55 -12.36
N ASN A 73 -0.47 -4.80 -11.13
CA ASN A 73 -1.70 -4.20 -10.63
C ASN A 73 -1.56 -2.68 -10.49
N THR A 74 -0.45 -2.24 -9.93
CA THR A 74 -0.14 -0.81 -9.77
C THR A 74 -0.06 -0.11 -11.12
N HIS A 75 0.59 -0.72 -12.11
CA HIS A 75 0.70 -0.19 -13.47
C HIS A 75 -0.67 0.02 -14.13
N LYS A 76 -1.60 -0.92 -13.96
CA LYS A 76 -2.98 -0.81 -14.49
C LYS A 76 -3.75 0.36 -13.87
N ILE A 77 -3.55 0.63 -12.57
CA ILE A 77 -4.24 1.68 -11.83
C ILE A 77 -3.64 3.06 -12.15
N VAL A 78 -2.31 3.18 -12.10
CA VAL A 78 -1.61 4.46 -12.19
C VAL A 78 -1.48 4.95 -13.63
N LYS A 79 -1.34 4.04 -14.60
CA LYS A 79 -1.15 4.36 -16.02
C LYS A 79 -0.02 5.37 -16.21
N PRO A 80 1.24 4.98 -15.99
CA PRO A 80 2.38 5.90 -15.99
C PRO A 80 2.49 6.65 -17.32
N LYS A 81 2.94 7.89 -17.27
CA LYS A 81 3.12 8.71 -18.48
C LYS A 81 4.20 8.15 -19.39
N ARG A 82 5.28 7.63 -18.81
CA ARG A 82 6.37 6.98 -19.55
C ARG A 82 6.05 5.49 -19.69
N LYS A 83 5.55 5.11 -20.84
CA LYS A 83 5.19 3.71 -21.17
C LYS A 83 6.38 2.75 -21.18
N GLU A 84 7.59 3.27 -21.32
CA GLU A 84 8.86 2.52 -21.35
C GLU A 84 9.27 1.98 -19.96
N ILE A 85 8.66 2.49 -18.88
CA ILE A 85 8.98 2.05 -17.52
C ILE A 85 8.12 0.84 -17.17
N GLU A 86 8.70 -0.34 -17.24
CA GLU A 86 8.02 -1.58 -16.87
C GLU A 86 7.84 -1.72 -15.34
N ASN A 87 8.85 -1.30 -14.58
CA ASN A 87 8.87 -1.40 -13.11
C ASN A 87 8.60 -0.04 -12.48
N ILE A 88 7.34 0.24 -12.20
CA ILE A 88 6.92 1.47 -11.52
C ILE A 88 6.87 1.35 -10.00
N LEU A 89 6.79 0.11 -9.49
CA LEU A 89 6.75 -0.18 -8.06
C LEU A 89 8.15 -0.21 -7.48
N LEU A 90 8.42 0.67 -6.51
CA LEU A 90 9.72 0.77 -5.86
C LEU A 90 9.62 0.29 -4.41
N LEU A 91 10.30 -0.81 -4.11
CA LEU A 91 10.50 -1.37 -2.78
C LEU A 91 11.96 -1.20 -2.37
N ARG A 92 12.22 -0.91 -1.10
CA ARG A 92 13.58 -0.87 -0.58
C ARG A 92 14.14 -2.29 -0.43
N LYS A 93 15.40 -2.49 -0.81
CA LYS A 93 16.05 -3.79 -0.76
C LYS A 93 16.07 -4.39 0.64
N ASN A 94 16.34 -3.59 1.67
CA ASN A 94 16.32 -4.03 3.06
C ASN A 94 14.93 -4.58 3.48
N HIS A 95 13.83 -3.98 3.03
CA HIS A 95 12.48 -4.48 3.34
C HIS A 95 12.22 -5.84 2.68
N ILE A 96 12.78 -6.08 1.48
CA ILE A 96 12.65 -7.37 0.80
C ILE A 96 13.46 -8.43 1.57
N GLU A 97 14.67 -8.10 2.01
CA GLU A 97 15.54 -8.99 2.80
C GLU A 97 14.91 -9.32 4.16
N GLU A 98 14.36 -8.32 4.86
CA GLU A 98 13.63 -8.53 6.12
C GLU A 98 12.41 -9.43 5.95
N MET A 99 11.67 -9.25 4.85
CA MET A 99 10.53 -10.07 4.49
C MET A 99 10.95 -11.52 4.25
N GLN A 100 11.99 -11.76 3.45
CA GLN A 100 12.54 -13.09 3.19
C GLN A 100 12.98 -13.76 4.48
N ASN A 101 13.75 -13.07 5.32
CA ASN A 101 14.24 -13.60 6.59
C ASN A 101 13.12 -13.94 7.57
N THR A 102 12.03 -13.19 7.54
CA THR A 102 10.87 -13.45 8.40
C THR A 102 10.12 -14.69 7.94
N ILE A 103 9.87 -14.83 6.65
CA ILE A 103 9.12 -15.95 6.07
C ILE A 103 9.92 -17.25 6.18
N LEU A 104 11.25 -17.20 6.02
CA LEU A 104 12.13 -18.37 6.15
C LEU A 104 12.17 -18.98 7.56
N LYS A 105 11.66 -18.29 8.58
CA LYS A 105 11.50 -18.86 9.93
C LYS A 105 10.44 -19.98 10.00
N GLY A 106 9.63 -20.11 8.96
CA GLY A 106 8.58 -21.11 8.84
C GLY A 106 7.19 -20.55 9.17
N GLY A 107 6.15 -21.28 8.76
CA GLY A 107 4.75 -20.91 9.00
C GLY A 107 4.06 -20.34 7.78
N ASN A 108 2.79 -20.00 7.95
CA ASN A 108 1.97 -19.39 6.92
C ASN A 108 1.90 -17.89 7.14
N TRP A 109 2.16 -17.12 6.11
CA TRP A 109 2.24 -15.66 6.19
C TRP A 109 1.29 -14.99 5.21
N VAL A 110 0.82 -13.82 5.57
CA VAL A 110 0.12 -12.90 4.67
C VAL A 110 1.03 -11.71 4.43
N ILE A 111 1.33 -11.47 3.16
CA ILE A 111 2.08 -10.31 2.69
C ILE A 111 1.10 -9.30 2.14
N ASN A 112 1.20 -8.06 2.61
CA ASN A 112 0.44 -6.94 2.11
C ASN A 112 1.39 -5.84 1.66
N ILE A 113 1.51 -5.61 0.36
CA ILE A 113 2.31 -4.51 -0.18
C ILE A 113 1.45 -3.25 -0.21
N LYS A 114 1.87 -2.22 0.52
CA LYS A 114 1.13 -0.96 0.70
C LYS A 114 1.87 0.21 0.11
N SER A 115 1.12 1.17 -0.42
CA SER A 115 1.69 2.45 -0.87
C SER A 115 2.17 3.30 0.31
N VAL A 116 3.37 3.88 0.18
CA VAL A 116 3.93 4.81 1.19
C VAL A 116 3.24 6.16 1.15
N ARG A 117 2.81 6.60 -0.03
CA ARG A 117 2.25 7.94 -0.26
C ARG A 117 1.06 7.91 -1.20
N ASN A 118 0.34 9.02 -1.26
CA ASN A 118 -0.68 9.23 -2.27
C ASN A 118 -0.06 9.25 -3.67
N VAL A 119 -0.72 8.64 -4.65
CA VAL A 119 -0.26 8.49 -6.02
C VAL A 119 -1.29 9.07 -6.98
N LEU A 120 -0.82 9.85 -7.93
CA LEU A 120 -1.64 10.44 -8.99
C LEU A 120 -1.68 9.53 -10.22
N MET A 121 -2.74 9.65 -11.00
CA MET A 121 -2.75 9.05 -12.33
C MET A 121 -1.61 9.64 -13.18
N GLY A 122 -0.84 8.77 -13.80
CA GLY A 122 0.30 9.16 -14.63
C GLY A 122 1.62 9.35 -13.88
N ASP A 123 1.68 9.09 -12.57
CA ASP A 123 2.96 9.05 -11.85
C ASP A 123 3.85 7.94 -12.42
N ASN A 124 5.15 8.20 -12.52
CA ASN A 124 6.08 7.23 -13.10
C ASN A 124 6.56 6.19 -12.08
N PHE A 125 6.47 6.50 -10.78
CA PHE A 125 6.94 5.62 -9.71
C PHE A 125 6.01 5.64 -8.51
N VAL A 126 5.83 4.45 -7.91
CA VAL A 126 5.05 4.22 -6.70
C VAL A 126 5.95 3.60 -5.63
N TYR A 127 6.19 4.33 -4.57
CA TYR A 127 6.94 3.82 -3.41
C TYR A 127 6.03 2.96 -2.55
N ALA A 128 6.49 1.76 -2.23
CA ALA A 128 5.75 0.81 -1.43
C ALA A 128 6.60 0.16 -0.34
N PHE A 129 5.92 -0.44 0.64
CA PHE A 129 6.53 -1.23 1.68
C PHE A 129 5.70 -2.49 1.92
N PRO A 130 6.33 -3.63 2.24
CA PRO A 130 5.63 -4.85 2.64
C PRO A 130 5.24 -4.79 4.11
N GLU A 131 4.04 -5.19 4.44
CA GLU A 131 3.58 -5.55 5.77
C GLU A 131 3.38 -7.05 5.82
N ILE A 132 3.99 -7.73 6.79
CA ILE A 132 3.94 -9.18 6.92
C ILE A 132 3.20 -9.52 8.21
N LYS A 133 2.27 -10.44 8.13
CA LYS A 133 1.52 -10.95 9.29
C LYS A 133 1.41 -12.46 9.21
N GLU A 134 1.49 -13.11 10.37
CA GLU A 134 1.22 -14.53 10.46
C GLU A 134 -0.23 -14.81 10.07
N ASN A 135 -0.43 -15.79 9.17
CA ASN A 135 -1.76 -16.20 8.72
C ASN A 135 -2.40 -17.09 9.77
N LYS A 136 -3.16 -16.49 10.67
CA LYS A 136 -3.91 -17.20 11.71
C LYS A 136 -5.38 -17.28 11.35
N ILE A 137 -5.98 -18.43 11.59
CA ILE A 137 -7.44 -18.57 11.51
C ILE A 137 -8.05 -17.78 12.66
N ILE A 138 -8.61 -16.61 12.36
CA ILE A 138 -9.25 -15.72 13.34
C ILE A 138 -10.70 -16.17 13.60
N VAL A 139 -11.37 -16.69 12.55
CA VAL A 139 -12.77 -17.14 12.62
C VAL A 139 -12.92 -18.39 11.78
N ARG A 140 -13.52 -19.44 12.33
CA ARG A 140 -13.81 -20.68 11.61
C ARG A 140 -15.08 -20.56 10.78
N LYS A 141 -15.17 -21.34 9.70
CA LYS A 141 -16.37 -21.37 8.86
C LYS A 141 -17.59 -21.74 9.71
N GLY A 142 -18.64 -20.91 9.65
CA GLY A 142 -19.88 -21.10 10.42
C GLY A 142 -19.88 -20.53 11.84
N GLU A 143 -18.74 -20.01 12.32
CA GLU A 143 -18.66 -19.36 13.62
C GLU A 143 -19.36 -17.99 13.59
N LYS A 144 -20.23 -17.72 14.57
CA LYS A 144 -20.88 -16.43 14.72
C LYS A 144 -19.94 -15.43 15.35
N ILE A 145 -19.61 -14.36 14.63
CA ILE A 145 -18.75 -13.28 15.12
C ILE A 145 -19.54 -12.31 15.99
N THR A 146 -20.73 -11.94 15.52
CA THR A 146 -21.62 -11.02 16.20
C THR A 146 -23.05 -11.22 15.70
N LYS A 147 -24.05 -10.73 16.47
CA LYS A 147 -25.47 -10.82 16.16
C LYS A 147 -26.12 -9.47 16.46
N ILE A 148 -27.02 -9.06 15.61
CA ILE A 148 -27.97 -7.94 15.84
C ILE A 148 -29.38 -8.44 15.55
N ASP A 149 -30.28 -8.16 16.47
CA ASP A 149 -31.71 -8.48 16.30
C ASP A 149 -32.42 -7.28 15.68
N PHE A 150 -33.14 -7.51 14.60
CA PHE A 150 -33.99 -6.54 13.93
C PHE A 150 -35.42 -6.70 14.43
N LYS A 151 -36.05 -5.59 14.83
CA LYS A 151 -37.50 -5.50 15.12
C LYS A 151 -38.20 -4.95 13.89
N GLU A 152 -39.51 -5.22 13.74
CA GLU A 152 -40.31 -4.74 12.59
C GLU A 152 -40.17 -3.23 12.32
N LYS A 153 -40.08 -2.42 13.38
CA LYS A 153 -39.86 -0.98 13.29
C LYS A 153 -38.51 -0.54 12.73
N ASP A 154 -37.56 -1.44 12.68
CA ASP A 154 -36.16 -1.18 12.24
C ASP A 154 -36.00 -1.28 10.71
N PHE A 155 -37.03 -1.69 9.97
CA PHE A 155 -37.04 -1.81 8.52
C PHE A 155 -37.17 -0.46 7.77
N ASN A 156 -37.16 0.66 8.49
CA ASN A 156 -37.00 1.95 7.85
C ASN A 156 -35.55 2.10 7.29
N LYS A 157 -35.41 2.61 6.05
CA LYS A 157 -34.12 2.66 5.32
C LYS A 157 -32.96 3.24 6.13
N LYS A 158 -33.20 4.23 6.96
CA LYS A 158 -32.18 4.88 7.78
C LYS A 158 -31.72 3.98 8.93
N ASP A 159 -32.68 3.46 9.69
CA ASP A 159 -32.39 2.62 10.86
C ASP A 159 -31.76 1.29 10.48
N PHE A 160 -32.12 0.73 9.32
CA PHE A 160 -31.50 -0.47 8.78
C PHE A 160 -30.01 -0.24 8.45
N GLY A 161 -29.69 0.86 7.75
CA GLY A 161 -28.32 1.24 7.43
C GLY A 161 -27.45 1.43 8.68
N ASP A 162 -27.97 2.10 9.68
CA ASP A 162 -27.25 2.34 10.94
C ASP A 162 -26.99 1.03 11.69
N LYS A 163 -27.94 0.12 11.76
CA LYS A 163 -27.75 -1.20 12.37
C LYS A 163 -26.76 -2.08 11.62
N VAL A 164 -26.77 -2.05 10.29
CA VAL A 164 -25.77 -2.75 9.47
C VAL A 164 -24.37 -2.19 9.75
N ASN A 165 -24.23 -0.88 9.85
CA ASN A 165 -22.94 -0.25 10.19
C ASN A 165 -22.45 -0.65 11.59
N VAL A 166 -23.36 -0.71 12.58
CA VAL A 166 -23.04 -1.19 13.93
C VAL A 166 -22.62 -2.66 13.91
N LEU A 167 -23.29 -3.51 13.12
CA LEU A 167 -22.93 -4.92 12.96
C LEU A 167 -21.53 -5.08 12.37
N LEU A 168 -21.22 -4.33 11.32
CA LEU A 168 -19.88 -4.34 10.68
C LEU A 168 -18.80 -3.85 11.65
N SER A 169 -19.06 -2.77 12.37
CA SER A 169 -18.12 -2.19 13.33
C SER A 169 -17.84 -3.15 14.50
N SER A 170 -18.87 -3.80 15.04
CA SER A 170 -18.72 -4.79 16.10
C SER A 170 -18.02 -6.06 15.63
N SER A 171 -18.27 -6.51 14.39
CA SER A 171 -17.53 -7.64 13.78
C SER A 171 -16.05 -7.34 13.65
N LEU A 172 -15.70 -6.13 13.21
CA LEU A 172 -14.32 -5.67 13.09
C LEU A 172 -13.62 -5.54 14.45
N ALA A 173 -14.36 -5.06 15.47
CA ALA A 173 -13.85 -4.93 16.83
C ALA A 173 -13.57 -6.32 17.45
N GLU A 174 -14.49 -7.26 17.30
CA GLU A 174 -14.32 -8.64 17.78
C GLU A 174 -13.16 -9.35 17.10
N ARG A 175 -12.99 -9.16 15.79
CA ARG A 175 -11.83 -9.67 15.04
C ARG A 175 -10.48 -9.14 15.56
N LYS A 176 -10.46 -7.91 16.10
CA LYS A 176 -9.23 -7.33 16.66
C LYS A 176 -8.90 -7.84 18.06
N ARG A 177 -9.90 -8.37 18.78
CA ARG A 177 -9.73 -8.93 20.14
C ARG A 177 -9.22 -10.36 20.14
N ARG A 178 -9.40 -11.09 19.03
CA ARG A 178 -8.95 -12.48 18.84
C ARG A 178 -7.59 -12.53 18.15
#